data_24ea9b9d6bdf46bf376375e6afaf6633
#
_entry.id   24ea9b9d6bdf46bf376375e6afaf6633
#
_cell.length_a   1.000
_cell.length_b   1.000
_cell.length_c   1.000
_cell.angle_alpha   90.00
_cell.angle_beta   90.00
_cell.angle_gamma   90.00
#
_symmetry.space_group_name_H-M   'P 1'
#
loop_
_entity.id
_entity.type
_entity.pdbx_description
1 polymer ?
#
loop_
_entity_poly.entity_id
_entity_poly.type
_entity_poly.pdbx_seq_one_letter_code
_entity_poly.pdbx_strand_id
1 'polypeptide(L)'
;TYYYPYGMPMAESTNPTANRYKYIGKELLTDHGVNILDYGPRPYDPTTGIWLSVDKKSRNLTSYSHYVFCNGDPINYKDPNGEWSIKVSASEDRGVHPYATFNVLNIKGQIIYRTIVKVQGLHRDRTSIDGDTPCGQYDIVGWEKTGVGNHDILRYGPNHLLRLNFISGEGADKRTGILAHGGRAQFPELWNTLGCIRIADEDIKELKAITDYLEQNDESEKPETLEVSNSLGIPVTFQDREDYQILYYFELPELIVTPNEDESTQTETK
;
A
#
# COMPACT_ATOMS: atom_id res chain seq x y z
N THR A 1 23.14 0.37 -15.84
CA THR A 1 23.01 1.82 -16.08
C THR A 1 23.02 2.51 -14.74
N TYR A 2 23.85 3.54 -14.58
CA TYR A 2 23.88 4.42 -13.41
C TYR A 2 23.01 5.65 -13.71
N TYR A 3 22.34 6.16 -12.68
CA TYR A 3 21.42 7.28 -12.81
C TYR A 3 21.73 8.38 -11.81
N TYR A 4 21.49 9.62 -12.20
CA TYR A 4 21.35 10.72 -11.26
C TYR A 4 20.09 10.55 -10.42
N PRO A 5 19.97 11.23 -9.28
CA PRO A 5 18.82 11.05 -8.36
C PRO A 5 17.45 11.12 -9.03
N TYR A 6 17.27 12.00 -10.00
CA TYR A 6 16.03 12.16 -10.78
C TYR A 6 15.90 11.22 -11.99
N GLY A 7 16.80 10.22 -12.13
CA GLY A 7 16.65 9.18 -13.14
C GLY A 7 17.30 9.48 -14.48
N MET A 8 17.97 10.61 -14.64
CA MET A 8 18.76 10.91 -15.83
C MET A 8 19.93 9.92 -15.91
N PRO A 9 20.13 9.20 -17.02
CA PRO A 9 21.27 8.29 -17.16
C PRO A 9 22.61 9.04 -17.12
N MET A 10 23.60 8.49 -16.40
CA MET A 10 24.95 9.02 -16.42
C MET A 10 25.65 8.67 -17.73
N ALA A 11 26.48 9.58 -18.26
CA ALA A 11 27.20 9.40 -19.54
C ALA A 11 28.10 8.16 -19.58
N GLU A 12 28.61 7.73 -18.42
CA GLU A 12 29.48 6.56 -18.26
C GLU A 12 28.70 5.23 -18.17
N SER A 13 27.39 5.27 -18.34
CA SER A 13 26.55 4.07 -18.27
C SER A 13 26.83 3.15 -19.44
N THR A 14 27.32 1.96 -19.15
CA THR A 14 27.56 0.91 -20.14
C THR A 14 26.25 0.48 -20.82
N ASN A 15 26.24 0.55 -22.16
CA ASN A 15 25.18 0.05 -23.04
C ASN A 15 23.77 0.66 -22.83
N PRO A 16 23.57 1.94 -23.17
CA PRO A 16 22.29 2.62 -23.02
C PRO A 16 21.17 2.06 -23.93
N THR A 17 21.50 1.30 -24.98
CA THR A 17 20.54 0.86 -26.00
C THR A 17 19.99 -0.55 -25.78
N ALA A 18 20.64 -1.40 -24.98
CA ALA A 18 20.30 -2.82 -24.87
C ALA A 18 19.03 -3.10 -24.05
N ASN A 19 18.56 -2.16 -23.23
CA ASN A 19 17.37 -2.34 -22.41
C ASN A 19 16.49 -1.09 -22.48
N ARG A 20 15.24 -1.25 -22.90
CA ARG A 20 14.23 -0.16 -22.97
C ARG A 20 13.82 0.29 -21.57
N TYR A 21 13.83 -0.60 -20.59
CA TYR A 21 13.47 -0.30 -19.22
C TYR A 21 14.66 0.28 -18.46
N LYS A 22 14.50 1.45 -17.91
CA LYS A 22 15.56 2.26 -17.28
C LYS A 22 15.27 2.53 -15.80
N TYR A 23 15.27 3.79 -15.41
CA TYR A 23 15.10 4.24 -14.04
C TYR A 23 13.78 3.70 -13.43
N ILE A 24 13.88 3.07 -12.25
CA ILE A 24 12.76 2.42 -11.51
C ILE A 24 11.98 1.40 -12.39
N GLY A 25 12.66 0.77 -13.37
CA GLY A 25 12.03 -0.22 -14.24
C GLY A 25 11.06 0.36 -15.28
N LYS A 26 11.06 1.66 -15.50
CA LYS A 26 10.17 2.31 -16.48
C LYS A 26 10.78 2.31 -17.88
N GLU A 27 9.92 2.21 -18.89
CA GLU A 27 10.32 2.27 -20.29
C GLU A 27 10.76 3.69 -20.64
N LEU A 28 11.95 3.80 -21.27
CA LEU A 28 12.44 5.07 -21.80
C LEU A 28 12.02 5.22 -23.25
N LEU A 29 11.16 6.18 -23.52
CA LEU A 29 10.74 6.59 -24.86
C LEU A 29 11.79 7.55 -25.42
N THR A 30 12.41 7.17 -26.54
CA THR A 30 13.48 7.95 -27.21
C THR A 30 13.09 8.44 -28.58
N ASP A 31 11.86 8.19 -29.02
CA ASP A 31 11.40 8.56 -30.36
C ASP A 31 11.45 10.08 -30.56
N HIS A 32 11.88 10.50 -31.73
CA HIS A 32 12.00 11.91 -32.12
C HIS A 32 12.92 12.75 -31.21
N GLY A 33 13.87 12.11 -30.51
CA GLY A 33 14.83 12.79 -29.64
C GLY A 33 14.28 13.20 -28.26
N VAL A 34 13.10 12.75 -27.88
CA VAL A 34 12.60 12.87 -26.51
C VAL A 34 13.17 11.75 -25.63
N ASN A 35 13.48 12.07 -24.37
CA ASN A 35 13.93 11.11 -23.37
C ASN A 35 12.95 11.15 -22.20
N ILE A 36 11.84 10.46 -22.35
CA ILE A 36 10.73 10.45 -21.40
C ILE A 36 10.54 9.05 -20.83
N LEU A 37 10.39 8.93 -19.53
CA LEU A 37 10.03 7.68 -18.87
C LEU A 37 8.51 7.54 -18.86
N ASP A 38 8.03 6.40 -19.36
CA ASP A 38 6.61 6.06 -19.37
C ASP A 38 6.22 5.41 -18.04
N TYR A 39 5.44 6.13 -17.24
CA TYR A 39 4.84 5.64 -16.01
C TYR A 39 3.39 5.19 -16.21
N GLY A 40 2.87 5.26 -17.45
CA GLY A 40 1.48 4.99 -17.78
C GLY A 40 0.61 6.23 -17.61
N PRO A 41 0.11 6.53 -16.40
CA PRO A 41 -0.78 7.67 -16.17
C PRO A 41 -0.14 9.03 -16.47
N ARG A 42 1.18 9.15 -16.23
CA ARG A 42 1.93 10.39 -16.43
C ARG A 42 3.28 10.15 -17.08
N PRO A 43 3.63 10.87 -18.15
CA PRO A 43 4.99 10.87 -18.68
C PRO A 43 5.92 11.68 -17.77
N TYR A 44 7.12 11.17 -17.51
CA TYR A 44 8.12 11.78 -16.65
C TYR A 44 9.39 12.14 -17.43
N ASP A 45 9.86 13.38 -17.28
CA ASP A 45 11.14 13.82 -17.87
C ASP A 45 12.28 13.72 -16.83
N PRO A 46 13.16 12.74 -16.93
CA PRO A 46 14.28 12.58 -16.00
C PRO A 46 15.34 13.67 -16.15
N THR A 47 15.35 14.43 -17.24
CA THR A 47 16.31 15.52 -17.50
C THR A 47 15.97 16.75 -16.66
N THR A 48 14.68 17.08 -16.59
CA THR A 48 14.18 18.21 -15.80
C THR A 48 13.72 17.80 -14.40
N GLY A 49 13.53 16.50 -14.16
CA GLY A 49 13.11 15.96 -12.86
C GLY A 49 11.64 16.24 -12.52
N ILE A 50 10.80 16.42 -13.55
CA ILE A 50 9.38 16.78 -13.37
C ILE A 50 8.46 15.86 -14.18
N TRP A 51 7.20 15.77 -13.74
CA TRP A 51 6.11 15.23 -14.54
C TRP A 51 5.77 16.17 -15.69
N LEU A 52 5.48 15.63 -16.88
CA LEU A 52 5.11 16.45 -18.05
C LEU A 52 3.63 16.78 -18.12
N SER A 53 2.81 16.19 -17.26
CA SER A 53 1.41 16.56 -17.09
C SER A 53 1.14 16.99 -15.66
N VAL A 54 0.15 17.89 -15.53
CA VAL A 54 -0.36 18.28 -14.21
C VAL A 54 -0.86 17.05 -13.51
N ASP A 55 -0.50 16.91 -12.24
CA ASP A 55 -1.15 15.96 -11.37
C ASP A 55 -2.63 16.33 -11.29
N LYS A 56 -3.50 15.45 -11.79
CA LYS A 56 -4.96 15.67 -11.74
C LYS A 56 -5.46 15.90 -10.31
N LYS A 57 -4.68 15.43 -9.36
CA LYS A 57 -4.94 15.44 -7.93
C LYS A 57 -4.41 16.65 -7.18
N SER A 58 -3.58 17.43 -7.83
CA SER A 58 -2.89 18.58 -7.22
C SER A 58 -3.76 19.79 -6.95
N ARG A 59 -5.04 19.77 -7.34
CA ARG A 59 -5.96 20.89 -7.12
C ARG A 59 -6.10 21.33 -5.67
N ASN A 60 -5.82 20.43 -4.73
CA ASN A 60 -5.90 20.68 -3.30
C ASN A 60 -4.55 20.89 -2.61
N LEU A 61 -3.44 20.83 -3.36
CA LEU A 61 -2.10 20.96 -2.82
C LEU A 61 -1.54 22.37 -3.09
N THR A 62 -1.74 23.29 -2.16
CA THR A 62 -1.30 24.69 -2.27
C THR A 62 0.20 24.89 -2.02
N SER A 63 0.90 23.91 -1.46
CA SER A 63 2.28 24.06 -0.98
C SER A 63 3.36 23.53 -1.95
N TYR A 64 3.00 22.76 -2.97
CA TYR A 64 3.96 22.15 -3.91
C TYR A 64 3.58 22.36 -5.36
N SER A 65 4.58 22.27 -6.23
CA SER A 65 4.35 22.31 -7.69
C SER A 65 3.57 21.05 -8.12
N HIS A 66 2.58 21.26 -8.98
CA HIS A 66 1.77 20.20 -9.60
C HIS A 66 2.57 19.24 -10.49
N TYR A 67 3.83 19.54 -10.74
CA TYR A 67 4.77 18.79 -11.58
C TYR A 67 5.90 18.15 -10.78
N VAL A 68 5.90 18.25 -9.44
CA VAL A 68 6.98 17.74 -8.61
C VAL A 68 7.01 16.20 -8.61
N PHE A 69 8.22 15.64 -8.75
CA PHE A 69 8.47 14.21 -8.64
C PHE A 69 9.03 13.90 -7.25
N CYS A 70 8.51 12.86 -6.60
CA CYS A 70 8.96 12.39 -5.28
C CYS A 70 9.12 13.52 -4.25
N ASN A 71 8.24 14.53 -4.27
CA ASN A 71 8.28 15.69 -3.37
C ASN A 71 9.61 16.48 -3.41
N GLY A 72 10.35 16.39 -4.53
CA GLY A 72 11.68 16.99 -4.66
C GLY A 72 12.83 16.19 -4.02
N ASP A 73 12.56 15.01 -3.48
CA ASP A 73 13.56 14.14 -2.82
C ASP A 73 13.51 12.70 -3.36
N PRO A 74 13.97 12.45 -4.59
CA PRO A 74 13.94 11.12 -5.21
C PRO A 74 14.99 10.14 -4.67
N ILE A 75 15.82 10.57 -3.72
CA ILE A 75 16.77 9.70 -3.02
C ILE A 75 16.04 8.89 -1.94
N ASN A 76 15.21 9.57 -1.16
CA ASN A 76 14.49 8.97 -0.05
C ASN A 76 13.10 8.45 -0.45
N TYR A 77 12.52 8.96 -1.54
CA TYR A 77 11.19 8.59 -2.02
C TYR A 77 11.25 7.97 -3.41
N LYS A 78 10.35 7.02 -3.65
CA LYS A 78 10.14 6.40 -4.96
C LYS A 78 8.66 6.52 -5.30
N ASP A 79 8.39 6.93 -6.52
CA ASP A 79 7.06 6.92 -7.08
C ASP A 79 7.03 5.84 -8.19
N PRO A 80 6.53 4.62 -7.90
CA PRO A 80 6.60 3.51 -8.85
C PRO A 80 5.65 3.65 -10.05
N ASN A 81 4.52 4.31 -9.88
CA ASN A 81 3.44 4.37 -10.88
C ASN A 81 2.70 5.72 -10.93
N GLY A 82 3.05 6.69 -10.07
CA GLY A 82 2.32 7.94 -9.98
C GLY A 82 0.99 7.83 -9.24
N GLU A 83 0.81 6.77 -8.44
CA GLU A 83 -0.41 6.46 -7.71
C GLU A 83 -0.08 6.09 -6.26
N TRP A 84 -1.07 6.15 -5.37
CA TRP A 84 -0.87 5.69 -4.02
C TRP A 84 -0.76 4.15 -3.97
N SER A 85 -0.06 3.62 -3.00
CA SER A 85 0.23 2.20 -2.90
C SER A 85 0.28 1.72 -1.46
N ILE A 86 0.20 0.39 -1.27
CA ILE A 86 0.38 -0.25 0.03
C ILE A 86 1.64 -1.10 0.01
N LYS A 87 2.47 -0.97 1.05
CA LYS A 87 3.65 -1.81 1.25
C LYS A 87 3.63 -2.50 2.60
N VAL A 88 3.78 -3.81 2.58
CA VAL A 88 3.90 -4.65 3.77
C VAL A 88 5.34 -5.16 3.86
N SER A 89 6.09 -4.66 4.84
CA SER A 89 7.46 -5.08 5.08
C SER A 89 7.50 -6.07 6.25
N ALA A 90 7.86 -7.30 5.97
CA ALA A 90 7.89 -8.40 6.91
C ALA A 90 9.32 -8.88 7.16
N SER A 91 9.53 -9.64 8.26
CA SER A 91 10.73 -10.43 8.46
C SER A 91 10.71 -11.66 7.56
N GLU A 92 11.89 -12.15 7.18
CA GLU A 92 12.01 -13.43 6.47
C GLU A 92 11.61 -14.60 7.39
N ASP A 93 12.08 -14.59 8.64
CA ASP A 93 11.68 -15.56 9.65
C ASP A 93 10.43 -15.10 10.40
N ARG A 94 9.27 -15.47 9.87
CA ARG A 94 7.96 -15.18 10.48
C ARG A 94 7.59 -16.14 11.61
N GLY A 95 8.40 -17.16 11.85
CA GLY A 95 8.26 -18.04 13.01
C GLY A 95 8.66 -17.32 14.30
N VAL A 96 9.74 -16.56 14.24
CA VAL A 96 10.27 -15.76 15.35
C VAL A 96 9.70 -14.33 15.34
N HIS A 97 9.52 -13.74 14.16
CA HIS A 97 9.06 -12.35 13.97
C HIS A 97 7.77 -12.33 13.13
N PRO A 98 6.60 -12.63 13.72
CA PRO A 98 5.35 -12.83 13.00
C PRO A 98 4.69 -11.54 12.50
N TYR A 99 5.19 -10.39 12.94
CA TYR A 99 4.62 -9.08 12.64
C TYR A 99 5.38 -8.37 11.52
N ALA A 100 4.65 -7.49 10.82
CA ALA A 100 5.14 -6.69 9.72
C ALA A 100 4.64 -5.26 9.87
N THR A 101 5.31 -4.31 9.23
CA THR A 101 4.77 -2.97 9.04
C THR A 101 3.88 -2.93 7.81
N PHE A 102 2.71 -2.33 7.95
CA PHE A 102 1.78 -2.07 6.86
C PHE A 102 1.75 -0.56 6.61
N ASN A 103 2.20 -0.13 5.45
CA ASN A 103 2.37 1.27 5.11
C ASN A 103 1.48 1.63 3.93
N VAL A 104 0.67 2.68 4.06
CA VAL A 104 -0.01 3.34 2.94
C VAL A 104 0.87 4.51 2.50
N LEU A 105 1.20 4.53 1.22
CA LEU A 105 2.02 5.56 0.61
C LEU A 105 1.14 6.38 -0.33
N ASN A 106 1.23 7.69 -0.22
CA ASN A 106 0.57 8.59 -1.17
C ASN A 106 1.28 8.53 -2.54
N ILE A 107 0.72 9.26 -3.51
CA ILE A 107 1.30 9.39 -4.86
C ILE A 107 2.73 9.92 -4.88
N LYS A 108 3.18 10.55 -3.79
CA LYS A 108 4.55 11.06 -3.64
C LYS A 108 5.50 10.01 -3.03
N GLY A 109 4.99 8.81 -2.73
CA GLY A 109 5.75 7.76 -2.04
C GLY A 109 5.99 8.03 -0.55
N GLN A 110 5.32 9.03 0.03
CA GLN A 110 5.39 9.31 1.47
C GLN A 110 4.45 8.37 2.21
N ILE A 111 4.89 7.84 3.34
CA ILE A 111 4.04 7.05 4.21
C ILE A 111 3.06 7.98 4.92
N ILE A 112 1.78 7.87 4.59
CA ILE A 112 0.69 8.65 5.18
C ILE A 112 -0.05 7.89 6.28
N TYR A 113 0.09 6.58 6.31
CA TYR A 113 -0.45 5.73 7.37
C TYR A 113 0.46 4.54 7.58
N ARG A 114 0.63 4.15 8.83
CA ARG A 114 1.39 2.94 9.19
C ARG A 114 0.72 2.23 10.35
N THR A 115 0.64 0.92 10.27
CA THR A 115 0.26 0.06 11.39
C THR A 115 1.07 -1.21 11.41
N ILE A 116 0.94 -1.98 12.49
CA ILE A 116 1.54 -3.30 12.65
C ILE A 116 0.49 -4.36 12.35
N VAL A 117 0.85 -5.30 11.50
CA VAL A 117 -0.01 -6.39 11.06
C VAL A 117 0.65 -7.74 11.31
N LYS A 118 -0.13 -8.81 11.40
CA LYS A 118 0.39 -10.17 11.47
C LYS A 118 0.30 -10.84 10.11
N VAL A 119 1.43 -11.39 9.68
CA VAL A 119 1.58 -12.08 8.39
C VAL A 119 1.94 -13.57 8.54
N GLN A 120 1.81 -14.08 9.77
CA GLN A 120 2.08 -15.47 10.12
C GLN A 120 0.87 -16.35 9.88
N GLY A 121 1.06 -17.41 9.11
CA GLY A 121 0.11 -18.49 8.90
C GLY A 121 0.25 -19.63 9.91
N LEU A 122 -0.40 -20.76 9.64
CA LEU A 122 -0.23 -21.97 10.45
C LEU A 122 1.10 -22.68 10.16
N HIS A 123 1.61 -22.55 8.94
CA HIS A 123 2.87 -23.12 8.48
C HIS A 123 3.79 -22.04 7.94
N ARG A 124 5.10 -22.30 7.96
CA ARG A 124 6.11 -21.37 7.43
C ARG A 124 6.24 -21.42 5.91
N ASP A 125 5.71 -22.45 5.26
CA ASP A 125 5.70 -22.58 3.81
C ASP A 125 4.71 -21.60 3.18
N ARG A 126 5.21 -20.54 2.59
CA ARG A 126 4.44 -19.46 1.95
C ARG A 126 3.73 -19.90 0.65
N THR A 127 4.09 -21.05 0.12
CA THR A 127 3.44 -21.64 -1.06
C THR A 127 2.25 -22.52 -0.71
N SER A 128 2.10 -22.90 0.57
CA SER A 128 0.97 -23.71 1.03
C SER A 128 -0.24 -22.85 1.40
N ILE A 129 -1.45 -23.41 1.28
CA ILE A 129 -2.71 -22.67 1.51
C ILE A 129 -2.77 -22.02 2.88
N ASP A 130 -2.30 -22.70 3.93
CA ASP A 130 -2.34 -22.23 5.32
C ASP A 130 -1.00 -21.65 5.78
N GLY A 131 -0.09 -21.40 4.83
CA GLY A 131 1.24 -20.85 5.08
C GLY A 131 1.23 -19.37 5.41
N ASP A 132 2.41 -18.85 5.70
CA ASP A 132 2.60 -17.42 5.91
C ASP A 132 2.17 -16.62 4.66
N THR A 133 1.82 -15.34 4.84
CA THR A 133 1.48 -14.47 3.71
C THR A 133 2.63 -14.45 2.70
N PRO A 134 2.40 -14.80 1.43
CA PRO A 134 3.47 -14.83 0.43
C PRO A 134 4.06 -13.46 0.15
N CYS A 135 5.35 -13.40 -0.16
CA CYS A 135 5.96 -12.20 -0.73
C CYS A 135 5.60 -12.09 -2.21
N GLY A 136 5.30 -10.87 -2.65
CA GLY A 136 4.96 -10.60 -4.05
C GLY A 136 4.07 -9.39 -4.23
N GLN A 137 3.51 -9.28 -5.43
CA GLN A 137 2.63 -8.21 -5.84
C GLN A 137 1.17 -8.68 -5.87
N TYR A 138 0.30 -7.82 -5.40
CA TYR A 138 -1.13 -8.05 -5.30
C TYR A 138 -1.88 -6.87 -5.91
N ASP A 139 -2.92 -7.16 -6.72
CA ASP A 139 -3.93 -6.16 -7.07
C ASP A 139 -4.86 -5.95 -5.88
N ILE A 140 -5.24 -4.73 -5.64
CA ILE A 140 -6.28 -4.39 -4.69
C ILE A 140 -7.62 -4.39 -5.41
N VAL A 141 -8.44 -5.41 -5.13
CA VAL A 141 -9.76 -5.56 -5.76
C VAL A 141 -10.77 -4.58 -5.17
N GLY A 142 -10.67 -4.29 -3.87
CA GLY A 142 -11.51 -3.35 -3.16
C GLY A 142 -12.00 -3.84 -1.81
N TRP A 143 -12.84 -3.02 -1.17
CA TRP A 143 -13.40 -3.30 0.15
C TRP A 143 -14.68 -4.12 0.06
N GLU A 144 -14.80 -5.10 0.94
CA GLU A 144 -16.02 -5.93 1.08
C GLU A 144 -16.53 -5.86 2.51
N LYS A 145 -17.86 -5.91 2.68
CA LYS A 145 -18.47 -5.98 4.01
C LYS A 145 -18.30 -7.36 4.61
N THR A 146 -18.00 -7.40 5.91
CA THR A 146 -18.08 -8.62 6.73
C THR A 146 -19.49 -8.87 7.23
N GLY A 147 -19.78 -10.09 7.70
CA GLY A 147 -21.12 -10.47 8.14
C GLY A 147 -22.08 -10.81 6.99
N VAL A 148 -21.59 -10.83 5.75
CA VAL A 148 -22.38 -11.16 4.56
C VAL A 148 -21.75 -12.36 3.84
N GLY A 149 -22.54 -13.31 3.42
CA GLY A 149 -22.07 -14.51 2.73
C GLY A 149 -21.10 -15.33 3.58
N ASN A 150 -19.92 -15.63 3.05
CA ASN A 150 -18.92 -16.48 3.70
C ASN A 150 -17.97 -15.69 4.64
N HIS A 151 -18.16 -14.39 4.82
CA HIS A 151 -17.27 -13.53 5.61
C HIS A 151 -17.84 -13.31 7.02
N ASP A 152 -17.73 -14.33 7.86
CA ASP A 152 -18.16 -14.32 9.27
C ASP A 152 -17.41 -13.24 10.08
N ILE A 153 -18.17 -12.44 10.84
CA ILE A 153 -17.65 -11.36 11.69
C ILE A 153 -16.63 -11.87 12.72
N LEU A 154 -16.85 -13.03 13.31
CA LEU A 154 -15.89 -13.59 14.28
C LEU A 154 -14.54 -13.88 13.65
N ARG A 155 -14.53 -14.25 12.39
CA ARG A 155 -13.32 -14.62 11.66
C ARG A 155 -12.62 -13.43 11.01
N TYR A 156 -13.39 -12.50 10.45
CA TYR A 156 -12.89 -11.41 9.62
C TYR A 156 -13.04 -10.02 10.27
N GLY A 157 -13.64 -9.95 11.45
CA GLY A 157 -13.87 -8.70 12.19
C GLY A 157 -15.22 -8.03 11.85
N PRO A 158 -15.62 -7.04 12.66
CA PRO A 158 -16.89 -6.33 12.47
C PRO A 158 -16.81 -5.28 11.34
N ASN A 159 -15.60 -4.95 10.91
CA ASN A 159 -15.34 -3.94 9.89
C ASN A 159 -15.24 -4.59 8.49
N HIS A 160 -14.91 -3.78 7.49
CA HIS A 160 -14.68 -4.28 6.14
C HIS A 160 -13.39 -5.11 6.06
N LEU A 161 -13.27 -5.90 5.00
CA LEU A 161 -12.05 -6.57 4.60
C LEU A 161 -11.58 -6.06 3.23
N LEU A 162 -10.27 -6.04 3.01
CA LEU A 162 -9.67 -5.68 1.74
C LEU A 162 -9.36 -6.95 0.94
N ARG A 163 -9.99 -7.11 -0.21
CA ARG A 163 -9.74 -8.23 -1.11
C ARG A 163 -8.50 -7.97 -1.95
N LEU A 164 -7.61 -8.96 -1.97
CA LEU A 164 -6.36 -8.94 -2.71
C LEU A 164 -6.34 -10.07 -3.75
N ASN A 165 -5.84 -9.77 -4.93
CA ASN A 165 -5.58 -10.75 -5.97
C ASN A 165 -4.07 -10.90 -6.15
N PHE A 166 -3.53 -12.08 -5.84
CA PHE A 166 -2.09 -12.34 -5.92
C PHE A 166 -1.65 -12.49 -7.38
N ILE A 167 -0.78 -11.60 -7.85
CA ILE A 167 -0.34 -11.53 -9.25
C ILE A 167 0.96 -12.28 -9.47
N SER A 168 1.98 -11.99 -8.66
CA SER A 168 3.32 -12.52 -8.85
C SER A 168 4.09 -12.60 -7.55
N GLY A 169 4.97 -13.59 -7.43
CA GLY A 169 5.80 -13.80 -6.26
C GLY A 169 5.85 -15.27 -5.82
N GLU A 170 6.10 -15.49 -4.54
CA GLU A 170 6.25 -16.83 -3.95
C GLU A 170 4.94 -17.62 -4.01
N GLY A 171 4.84 -18.63 -4.88
CA GLY A 171 3.66 -19.50 -4.99
C GLY A 171 2.43 -18.83 -5.60
N ALA A 172 2.59 -17.84 -6.47
CA ALA A 172 1.49 -17.12 -7.12
C ALA A 172 0.55 -18.04 -7.90
N ASP A 173 1.06 -19.15 -8.40
CA ASP A 173 0.29 -20.17 -9.13
C ASP A 173 -0.58 -21.05 -8.21
N LYS A 174 -0.37 -21.01 -6.89
CA LYS A 174 -1.03 -21.91 -5.92
C LYS A 174 -1.85 -21.17 -4.86
N ARG A 175 -1.62 -19.86 -4.69
CA ARG A 175 -2.21 -19.08 -3.61
C ARG A 175 -3.31 -18.17 -4.13
N THR A 176 -4.49 -18.35 -3.56
CA THR A 176 -5.68 -17.52 -3.86
C THR A 176 -6.39 -17.15 -2.56
N GLY A 177 -7.30 -16.18 -2.63
CA GLY A 177 -8.14 -15.80 -1.49
C GLY A 177 -7.41 -15.09 -0.36
N ILE A 178 -6.32 -14.39 -0.66
CA ILE A 178 -5.58 -13.59 0.32
C ILE A 178 -6.34 -12.29 0.56
N LEU A 179 -6.53 -11.95 1.84
CA LEU A 179 -7.29 -10.81 2.31
C LEU A 179 -6.46 -10.03 3.33
N ALA A 180 -6.73 -8.74 3.47
CA ALA A 180 -6.36 -7.98 4.65
C ALA A 180 -7.63 -7.73 5.47
N HIS A 181 -7.65 -8.21 6.73
CA HIS A 181 -8.87 -8.23 7.53
C HIS A 181 -8.60 -8.24 9.02
N GLY A 182 -9.61 -7.85 9.81
CA GLY A 182 -9.62 -7.93 11.26
C GLY A 182 -10.06 -9.29 11.81
N GLY A 183 -10.71 -9.27 12.93
CA GLY A 183 -11.30 -10.41 13.65
C GLY A 183 -10.29 -11.22 14.44
N ARG A 184 -10.79 -11.94 15.45
CA ARG A 184 -9.97 -12.75 16.37
C ARG A 184 -8.76 -11.98 16.91
N ALA A 185 -8.90 -10.67 17.08
CA ALA A 185 -7.93 -9.87 17.80
C ALA A 185 -8.20 -10.05 19.30
N GLN A 186 -7.37 -10.84 19.96
CA GLN A 186 -7.33 -10.87 21.43
C GLN A 186 -6.12 -10.05 21.86
N PHE A 187 -6.38 -8.90 22.43
CA PHE A 187 -5.32 -8.10 23.02
C PHE A 187 -4.53 -8.94 24.04
N PRO A 188 -3.19 -8.94 24.05
CA PRO A 188 -2.30 -8.06 23.30
C PRO A 188 -1.77 -8.64 21.96
N GLU A 189 -2.36 -9.64 21.38
CA GLU A 189 -1.84 -10.30 20.20
C GLU A 189 -2.89 -10.50 19.10
N LEU A 190 -2.46 -10.42 17.86
CA LEU A 190 -3.24 -10.86 16.70
C LEU A 190 -3.08 -12.37 16.51
N TRP A 191 -4.17 -13.08 16.19
CA TRP A 191 -4.11 -14.51 15.89
C TRP A 191 -3.50 -14.77 14.51
N ASN A 192 -2.92 -15.98 14.34
CA ASN A 192 -2.44 -16.45 13.05
C ASN A 192 -3.58 -16.51 12.02
N THR A 193 -3.23 -16.42 10.77
CA THR A 193 -4.14 -16.50 9.64
C THR A 193 -3.96 -17.80 8.85
N LEU A 194 -4.68 -17.95 7.79
CA LEU A 194 -4.45 -18.96 6.76
C LEU A 194 -3.73 -18.36 5.54
N GLY A 195 -2.81 -17.41 5.81
CA GLY A 195 -2.03 -16.70 4.81
C GLY A 195 -2.53 -15.30 4.47
N CYS A 196 -3.58 -14.82 5.12
CA CYS A 196 -4.05 -13.45 5.01
C CYS A 196 -3.19 -12.49 5.83
N ILE A 197 -3.36 -11.21 5.62
CA ILE A 197 -2.79 -10.13 6.43
C ILE A 197 -3.80 -9.80 7.52
N ARG A 198 -3.44 -10.03 8.79
CA ARG A 198 -4.32 -9.71 9.92
C ARG A 198 -3.99 -8.35 10.48
N ILE A 199 -5.00 -7.50 10.53
CA ILE A 199 -4.95 -6.12 11.02
C ILE A 199 -5.84 -6.03 12.27
N ALA A 200 -5.52 -5.16 13.23
CA ALA A 200 -6.42 -4.90 14.36
C ALA A 200 -7.74 -4.27 13.86
N ASP A 201 -8.86 -4.57 14.55
CA ASP A 201 -10.19 -4.13 14.08
C ASP A 201 -10.31 -2.60 14.01
N GLU A 202 -9.67 -1.88 14.92
CA GLU A 202 -9.63 -0.42 14.91
C GLU A 202 -8.83 0.09 13.71
N ASP A 203 -7.66 -0.50 13.43
CA ASP A 203 -6.79 -0.10 12.33
C ASP A 203 -7.41 -0.40 10.98
N ILE A 204 -8.18 -1.49 10.83
CA ILE A 204 -8.85 -1.78 9.57
C ILE A 204 -9.95 -0.73 9.29
N LYS A 205 -10.63 -0.24 10.32
CA LYS A 205 -11.61 0.84 10.21
C LYS A 205 -10.94 2.14 9.76
N GLU A 206 -9.82 2.48 10.39
CA GLU A 206 -9.04 3.68 10.07
C GLU A 206 -8.44 3.58 8.65
N LEU A 207 -7.84 2.45 8.32
CA LEU A 207 -7.31 2.18 6.99
C LEU A 207 -8.38 2.37 5.90
N LYS A 208 -9.59 1.85 6.14
CA LYS A 208 -10.70 2.05 5.20
C LYS A 208 -11.07 3.53 5.05
N ALA A 209 -11.16 4.27 6.14
CA ALA A 209 -11.46 5.70 6.09
C ALA A 209 -10.40 6.49 5.31
N ILE A 210 -9.11 6.16 5.50
CA ILE A 210 -7.99 6.78 4.77
C ILE A 210 -8.06 6.45 3.28
N THR A 211 -8.29 5.19 2.93
CA THR A 211 -8.39 4.77 1.53
C THR A 211 -9.61 5.36 0.84
N ASP A 212 -10.77 5.40 1.51
CA ASP A 212 -11.98 6.07 0.99
C ASP A 212 -11.72 7.57 0.74
N TYR A 213 -10.99 8.23 1.66
CA TYR A 213 -10.59 9.62 1.48
C TYR A 213 -9.68 9.82 0.27
N LEU A 214 -8.69 8.95 0.09
CA LEU A 214 -7.80 8.97 -1.06
C LEU A 214 -8.58 8.75 -2.38
N GLU A 215 -9.50 7.81 -2.40
CA GLU A 215 -10.34 7.52 -3.56
C GLU A 215 -11.28 8.67 -3.91
N GLN A 216 -11.83 9.39 -2.91
CA GLN A 216 -12.76 10.50 -3.12
C GLN A 216 -12.07 11.80 -3.54
N ASN A 217 -10.90 12.06 -2.98
CA ASN A 217 -10.18 13.33 -3.20
C ASN A 217 -9.13 13.21 -4.29
N ASP A 218 -8.82 12.02 -4.65
CA ASP A 218 -7.90 11.65 -5.68
C ASP A 218 -8.72 11.08 -6.85
N GLU A 219 -8.91 11.84 -7.90
CA GLU A 219 -9.64 11.42 -9.13
C GLU A 219 -8.98 10.21 -9.84
N SER A 220 -7.98 9.59 -9.24
CA SER A 220 -7.41 8.34 -9.70
C SER A 220 -8.18 7.19 -9.10
N GLU A 221 -8.38 6.23 -9.94
CA GLU A 221 -8.87 4.90 -9.63
C GLU A 221 -8.11 4.29 -8.44
N LYS A 222 -8.70 3.31 -7.80
CA LYS A 222 -8.27 2.55 -6.61
C LYS A 222 -6.74 2.33 -6.54
N PRO A 223 -6.16 2.14 -5.34
CA PRO A 223 -4.78 1.71 -5.24
C PRO A 223 -4.64 0.43 -6.04
N GLU A 224 -3.80 0.46 -7.04
CA GLU A 224 -3.71 -0.70 -7.92
C GLU A 224 -2.96 -1.84 -7.25
N THR A 225 -1.99 -1.53 -6.39
CA THR A 225 -1.06 -2.54 -5.92
C THR A 225 -0.77 -2.51 -4.42
N LEU A 226 -0.67 -3.71 -3.86
CA LEU A 226 -0.07 -3.98 -2.57
C LEU A 226 1.16 -4.88 -2.78
N GLU A 227 2.28 -4.51 -2.17
CA GLU A 227 3.51 -5.29 -2.17
C GLU A 227 3.76 -5.90 -0.80
N VAL A 228 4.03 -7.20 -0.73
CA VAL A 228 4.56 -7.86 0.45
C VAL A 228 6.02 -8.24 0.19
N SER A 229 6.93 -7.80 1.06
CA SER A 229 8.37 -8.07 0.92
C SER A 229 9.01 -8.45 2.24
N ASN A 230 10.16 -9.13 2.18
CA ASN A 230 11.01 -9.43 3.33
C ASN A 230 12.03 -8.29 3.57
N SER A 231 11.57 -7.07 3.61
CA SER A 231 12.40 -5.86 3.71
C SER A 231 12.45 -5.24 5.10
N LEU A 232 11.87 -5.90 6.11
CA LEU A 232 11.87 -5.41 7.47
C LEU A 232 13.26 -5.54 8.10
N GLY A 233 13.96 -4.42 8.25
CA GLY A 233 15.32 -4.40 8.79
C GLY A 233 15.37 -4.63 10.31
N ILE A 234 14.42 -4.07 11.06
CA ILE A 234 14.30 -4.22 12.50
C ILE A 234 12.97 -4.90 12.79
N PRO A 235 12.97 -6.05 13.49
CA PRO A 235 11.74 -6.74 13.85
C PRO A 235 10.82 -5.83 14.69
N VAL A 236 9.53 -5.90 14.42
CA VAL A 236 8.50 -5.18 15.15
C VAL A 236 7.64 -6.15 15.96
N THR A 237 7.07 -5.65 17.05
CA THR A 237 6.10 -6.37 17.89
C THR A 237 4.73 -5.66 17.82
N PHE A 238 3.69 -6.31 18.31
CA PHE A 238 2.37 -5.67 18.34
C PHE A 238 2.30 -4.46 19.28
N GLN A 239 3.14 -4.43 20.31
CA GLN A 239 3.26 -3.31 21.24
C GLN A 239 3.80 -2.03 20.57
N ASP A 240 4.62 -2.19 19.53
CA ASP A 240 5.17 -1.05 18.80
C ASP A 240 4.09 -0.30 17.98
N ARG A 241 2.87 -0.84 17.91
CA ARG A 241 1.75 -0.27 17.14
C ARG A 241 1.44 1.17 17.56
N GLU A 242 1.43 1.47 18.86
CA GLU A 242 1.10 2.81 19.37
C GLU A 242 2.12 3.87 18.93
N ASP A 243 3.40 3.48 18.84
CA ASP A 243 4.48 4.36 18.40
C ASP A 243 4.48 4.60 16.88
N TYR A 244 3.85 3.69 16.10
CA TYR A 244 3.84 3.75 14.65
C TYR A 244 2.62 4.46 14.05
N GLN A 245 1.51 4.60 14.78
CA GLN A 245 0.25 5.13 14.24
C GLN A 245 0.28 6.63 13.88
N ILE A 246 1.28 7.40 14.31
CA ILE A 246 1.25 8.86 14.19
C ILE A 246 2.39 9.33 13.28
N LEU A 247 2.26 9.19 11.97
CA LEU A 247 3.26 9.81 11.11
C LEU A 247 2.78 11.02 10.30
N TYR A 248 1.50 11.21 10.00
CA TYR A 248 1.07 12.38 9.22
C TYR A 248 -0.44 12.72 9.32
N TYR A 249 -0.96 12.90 10.53
CA TYR A 249 -2.31 13.47 10.71
C TYR A 249 -2.40 14.96 10.32
N PHE A 250 -1.27 15.61 10.03
CA PHE A 250 -1.23 17.06 9.86
C PHE A 250 -1.61 17.58 8.47
N GLU A 251 -1.82 16.71 7.48
CA GLU A 251 -2.22 17.13 6.13
C GLU A 251 -3.56 16.52 5.65
N LEU A 252 -4.16 15.63 6.39
CA LEU A 252 -5.54 15.22 6.13
C LEU A 252 -6.47 16.27 6.76
N PRO A 253 -7.41 16.87 6.02
CA PRO A 253 -8.45 17.66 6.64
C PRO A 253 -9.15 16.79 7.68
N GLU A 254 -9.52 17.38 8.82
CA GLU A 254 -10.15 16.67 9.94
C GLU A 254 -11.12 15.60 9.41
N LEU A 255 -10.76 14.34 9.61
CA LEU A 255 -11.66 13.23 9.35
C LEU A 255 -12.86 13.45 10.27
N ILE A 256 -13.93 14.02 9.74
CA ILE A 256 -15.20 14.09 10.43
C ILE A 256 -15.65 12.65 10.60
N VAL A 257 -15.33 12.07 11.75
CA VAL A 257 -15.92 10.83 12.20
C VAL A 257 -17.38 11.17 12.49
N THR A 258 -18.23 11.05 11.46
CA THR A 258 -19.66 11.12 11.68
C THR A 258 -20.02 9.96 12.60
N PRO A 259 -20.64 10.22 13.78
CA PRO A 259 -21.16 9.14 14.61
C PRO A 259 -22.15 8.34 13.77
N ASN A 260 -22.08 7.01 13.85
CA ASN A 260 -23.01 6.11 13.19
C ASN A 260 -24.46 6.55 13.46
N GLU A 261 -25.22 6.85 12.41
CA GLU A 261 -26.66 7.14 12.46
C GLU A 261 -27.53 5.89 12.74
N ASP A 262 -26.99 4.83 13.33
CA ASP A 262 -27.72 3.57 13.57
C ASP A 262 -28.15 3.34 15.03
N GLU A 263 -28.11 4.36 15.91
CA GLU A 263 -28.66 4.25 17.28
C GLU A 263 -29.81 5.21 17.57
N SER A 264 -30.79 5.30 16.69
CA SER A 264 -32.05 5.95 17.07
C SER A 264 -33.22 5.39 16.30
N THR A 265 -33.78 4.26 16.75
CA THR A 265 -35.21 3.99 16.73
C THR A 265 -35.55 2.68 17.45
N GLN A 266 -35.46 2.68 18.75
CA GLN A 266 -36.36 1.88 19.59
C GLN A 266 -36.75 2.72 20.80
N THR A 267 -37.74 3.54 20.61
CA THR A 267 -38.54 4.08 21.72
C THR A 267 -40.03 3.79 21.44
N GLU A 268 -40.52 2.87 22.21
CA GLU A 268 -41.81 2.79 22.83
C GLU A 268 -43.02 3.35 22.07
N THR A 269 -43.94 2.45 21.73
CA THR A 269 -45.36 2.75 21.82
C THR A 269 -46.06 1.64 22.60
N LYS A 270 -46.75 2.12 23.61
CA LYS A 270 -47.63 1.38 24.52
C LYS A 270 -48.69 0.55 23.80
#